data_5aea222365cd39bc2ccf5e54d499b78a
#
_entry.id   5aea222365cd39bc2ccf5e54d499b78a
#
_cell.length_a   1.000
_cell.length_b   1.000
_cell.length_c   1.000
_cell.angle_alpha   90.00
_cell.angle_beta   90.00
_cell.angle_gamma   90.00
#
_symmetry.space_group_name_H-M   'P 1'
#
loop_
_entity.id
_entity.type
_entity.pdbx_description
1 polymer ?
#
loop_
_entity_poly.entity_id
_entity_poly.type
_entity_poly.pdbx_seq_one_letter_code
_entity_poly.pdbx_strand_id
1 'polypeptide(L)' 'MSTLAPADRERLTKLLGLLGSDFAGERDAAGLAAARLL' A
#
# COMPACT_ATOMS: atom_id res chain seq x y z
N MET A 1 -11.50 -0.31 16.67
CA MET A 1 -10.97 -0.73 15.38
C MET A 1 -11.18 0.37 14.35
N SER A 2 -10.12 0.82 13.72
CA SER A 2 -10.25 1.88 12.72
C SER A 2 -10.67 1.29 11.38
N THR A 3 -11.55 2.03 10.68
CA THR A 3 -12.00 1.65 9.36
C THR A 3 -11.41 2.63 8.35
N LEU A 4 -10.77 2.10 7.33
CA LEU A 4 -10.22 2.94 6.29
C LEU A 4 -11.33 3.51 5.43
N ALA A 5 -11.17 4.77 4.99
CA ALA A 5 -12.07 5.36 4.02
C ALA A 5 -11.99 4.58 2.70
N PRO A 6 -13.06 4.59 1.88
CA PRO A 6 -13.04 3.86 0.60
C PRO A 6 -11.84 4.20 -0.28
N ALA A 7 -11.47 5.48 -0.35
CA ALA A 7 -10.32 5.92 -1.15
C ALA A 7 -9.01 5.35 -0.61
N ASP A 8 -8.86 5.31 0.71
CA ASP A 8 -7.67 4.76 1.35
C ASP A 8 -7.59 3.25 1.16
N ARG A 9 -8.73 2.59 1.22
CA ARG A 9 -8.82 1.16 1.00
C ARG A 9 -8.38 0.80 -0.43
N GLU A 10 -8.84 1.57 -1.41
CA GLU A 10 -8.45 1.39 -2.80
C GLU A 10 -6.95 1.58 -2.97
N ARG A 11 -6.43 2.63 -2.36
CA ARG A 11 -5.00 2.94 -2.42
C ARG A 11 -4.18 1.83 -1.79
N LEU A 12 -4.62 1.34 -0.64
CA LEU A 12 -3.93 0.25 0.05
C LEU A 12 -3.92 -1.02 -0.81
N THR A 13 -5.04 -1.33 -1.46
CA THR A 13 -5.13 -2.49 -2.34
C THR A 13 -4.09 -2.40 -3.47
N LYS A 14 -3.95 -1.22 -4.08
CA LYS A 14 -2.96 -1.00 -5.13
C LYS A 14 -1.54 -1.16 -4.62
N LEU A 15 -1.27 -0.62 -3.42
CA LEU A 15 0.06 -0.71 -2.81
C LEU A 15 0.42 -2.15 -2.48
N LEU A 16 -0.53 -2.92 -1.99
CA LEU A 16 -0.31 -4.34 -1.69
C LEU A 16 0.02 -5.11 -2.97
N GLY A 17 -0.60 -4.74 -4.09
CA GLY A 17 -0.26 -5.32 -5.38
C GLY A 17 1.18 -5.02 -5.80
N LEU A 18 1.68 -3.84 -5.47
CA LEU A 18 3.04 -3.44 -5.80
C LEU A 18 4.09 -4.18 -4.96
N LEU A 19 3.71 -4.76 -3.82
CA LEU A 19 4.63 -5.56 -3.03
C LEU A 19 5.10 -6.80 -3.79
N GLY A 20 4.37 -7.22 -4.82
CA GLY A 20 4.78 -8.31 -5.69
C GLY A 20 5.61 -7.87 -6.89
N SER A 21 5.99 -6.59 -6.96
CA SER A 21 6.78 -6.08 -8.07
C SER A 21 8.18 -6.70 -8.11
N ASP A 22 8.71 -6.88 -9.32
CA ASP A 22 10.08 -7.36 -9.49
C ASP A 22 11.12 -6.29 -9.16
N PHE A 23 10.68 -5.05 -8.98
CA PHE A 23 11.57 -3.93 -8.69
C PHE A 23 11.59 -3.65 -7.19
N ALA A 24 12.76 -3.83 -6.57
CA ALA A 24 12.91 -3.66 -5.13
C ALA A 24 12.51 -2.27 -4.65
N GLY A 25 12.85 -1.23 -5.42
CA GLY A 25 12.49 0.15 -5.05
C GLY A 25 10.98 0.36 -5.00
N GLU A 26 10.24 -0.28 -5.89
CA GLU A 26 8.77 -0.20 -5.89
C GLU A 26 8.19 -0.91 -4.70
N ARG A 27 8.73 -2.08 -4.35
CA ARG A 27 8.27 -2.82 -3.16
C ARG A 27 8.50 -2.01 -1.90
N ASP A 28 9.68 -1.42 -1.78
CA ASP A 28 10.02 -0.60 -0.60
C ASP A 28 9.12 0.61 -0.49
N ALA A 29 8.91 1.32 -1.60
CA ALA A 29 8.03 2.49 -1.63
C ALA A 29 6.59 2.11 -1.30
N ALA A 30 6.11 0.99 -1.83
CA ALA A 30 4.76 0.53 -1.57
C ALA A 30 4.58 0.16 -0.09
N GLY A 31 5.57 -0.51 0.49
CA GLY A 31 5.53 -0.87 1.91
C GLY A 31 5.46 0.36 2.81
N LEU A 32 6.30 1.36 2.52
CA LEU A 32 6.30 2.60 3.28
C LEU A 32 4.98 3.34 3.16
N ALA A 33 4.46 3.46 1.94
CA ALA A 33 3.20 4.14 1.69
C ALA A 33 2.03 3.42 2.36
N ALA A 34 2.01 2.08 2.32
CA ALA A 34 0.98 1.29 2.98
C ALA A 34 1.03 1.51 4.51
N ALA A 35 2.23 1.54 5.08
CA ALA A 35 2.39 1.77 6.51
C ALA A 35 1.83 3.13 6.93
N ARG A 36 1.97 4.13 6.07
CA ARG A 36 1.43 5.47 6.35
C ARG A 36 -0.08 5.53 6.31
N LEU A 37 -0.73 4.64 5.56
CA LEU A 37 -2.18 4.58 5.52
C LEU A 37 -2.77 3.87 6.74
N LEU A 38 -2.01 3.03 7.36
CA LEU A 38 -2.45 2.28 8.53
C LEU A 38 -2.17 3.08 9.80
#